data_7bfb3196b9ff756c219815d87cb16a51
#
_entry.id   7bfb3196b9ff756c219815d87cb16a51
#
_cell.length_a   1.000
_cell.length_b   1.000
_cell.length_c   1.000
_cell.angle_alpha   90.00
_cell.angle_beta   90.00
_cell.angle_gamma   90.00
#
_symmetry.space_group_name_H-M   'P 1'
#
loop_
_entity.id
_entity.type
_entity.pdbx_description
1 polymer ?
#
loop_
_entity_poly.entity_id
_entity_poly.type
_entity_poly.pdbx_seq_one_letter_code
_entity_poly.pdbx_strand_id
1 'polypeptide(L)'
;MKKISYIIFAMFALVLTACQDKDIDREAMKLTAPDASQITGQLSGDDYIWTWPAQNGDMRIIIYRNGTISGTETVSGNSFTHKNVPTNVPFEYVFKVSDGANLSSGVIKSYTREGATSISGVQMSQVDKTGGYDALVIWNKAVDASSILLTATNGSRTINETLSGSATSYTINDVVSGETWEVILVAKNDKGTSLSTKSSLRIGKTAIGFLSIYATPEELIELGDDDEASAWLWLHETYPTAQFVSFNNIKSAADVDPYRVLFWLRDLEGVSESDVWSIPANVEAATPIIREWYKNGGSMLLWSHATVYAGHLGRINLDEMKGNDHAFGFGVGGINEDTWRMAVELNPDHKFKKDHSTHPIYKGLEVETTPDTKLIAFKGPGWTEDHNCLYFNLPSLWTGIGNTEETCYAQCTQTYGVYPLGTWDSQIWWVSQMNVWEAQQGKTEFQGTLLCIGNGGCEFSMKNRDGTPDKSAHPKNNIYQDNVLTLAKNSLEYLKTR
;
A
#
# COMPACT_ATOMS: atom_id res chain seq x y z
N MET A 1 41.05 -32.25 -39.99
CA MET A 1 40.76 -30.88 -39.50
C MET A 1 40.48 -29.84 -40.59
N LYS A 2 41.05 -29.91 -41.79
CA LYS A 2 40.80 -28.93 -42.88
C LYS A 2 39.38 -28.96 -43.52
N LYS A 3 38.67 -30.11 -43.49
CA LYS A 3 37.33 -30.24 -44.09
C LYS A 3 36.19 -29.66 -43.23
N ILE A 4 36.38 -29.57 -41.90
CA ILE A 4 35.39 -29.00 -40.97
C ILE A 4 35.38 -27.47 -41.04
N SER A 5 36.54 -26.83 -41.27
CA SER A 5 36.62 -25.37 -41.43
C SER A 5 35.85 -24.84 -42.63
N TYR A 6 35.81 -25.56 -43.75
CA TYR A 6 35.07 -25.11 -44.92
C TYR A 6 33.53 -25.23 -44.75
N ILE A 7 33.05 -26.17 -43.99
CA ILE A 7 31.62 -26.33 -43.71
C ILE A 7 31.12 -25.19 -42.79
N ILE A 8 31.93 -24.83 -41.81
CA ILE A 8 31.57 -23.72 -40.89
C ILE A 8 31.59 -22.38 -41.64
N PHE A 9 32.53 -22.20 -42.56
CA PHE A 9 32.59 -20.94 -43.35
C PHE A 9 31.46 -20.89 -44.39
N ALA A 10 31.05 -22.01 -44.97
CA ALA A 10 29.91 -22.06 -45.89
C ALA A 10 28.58 -21.86 -45.17
N MET A 11 28.42 -22.35 -43.91
CA MET A 11 27.24 -22.06 -43.10
C MET A 11 27.19 -20.60 -42.67
N PHE A 12 28.32 -19.94 -42.35
CA PHE A 12 28.36 -18.53 -41.98
C PHE A 12 28.09 -17.65 -43.22
N ALA A 13 28.53 -18.01 -44.42
CA ALA A 13 28.22 -17.32 -45.67
C ALA A 13 26.72 -17.47 -46.04
N LEU A 14 26.09 -18.62 -45.76
CA LEU A 14 24.68 -18.86 -46.01
C LEU A 14 23.78 -18.09 -45.05
N VAL A 15 24.22 -17.88 -43.81
CA VAL A 15 23.49 -17.05 -42.82
C VAL A 15 23.60 -15.57 -43.19
N LEU A 16 24.73 -15.13 -43.78
CA LEU A 16 24.87 -13.74 -44.22
C LEU A 16 24.09 -13.41 -45.50
N THR A 17 23.86 -14.43 -46.38
CA THR A 17 23.03 -14.22 -47.58
C THR A 17 21.54 -14.42 -47.34
N ALA A 18 21.15 -15.09 -46.23
CA ALA A 18 19.74 -15.14 -45.81
C ALA A 18 19.24 -13.81 -45.16
N CYS A 19 20.17 -12.91 -44.79
CA CYS A 19 19.87 -11.57 -44.31
C CYS A 19 19.97 -10.49 -45.39
N GLN A 20 20.15 -10.87 -46.67
CA GLN A 20 19.82 -9.96 -47.76
C GLN A 20 18.31 -10.06 -47.99
N ASP A 21 17.64 -9.43 -47.07
CA ASP A 21 16.23 -9.15 -47.18
C ASP A 21 15.97 -8.37 -48.43
N LYS A 22 14.97 -8.81 -49.14
CA LYS A 22 14.32 -8.03 -50.16
C LYS A 22 14.19 -6.62 -49.58
N ASP A 23 14.60 -5.63 -50.32
CA ASP A 23 14.22 -4.25 -50.13
C ASP A 23 12.68 -4.17 -50.24
N ILE A 24 12.04 -4.63 -49.18
CA ILE A 24 10.67 -4.21 -48.89
C ILE A 24 10.85 -2.72 -48.64
N ASP A 25 10.21 -1.91 -49.48
CA ASP A 25 10.20 -0.47 -49.46
C ASP A 25 10.01 0.05 -48.02
N ARG A 26 11.10 0.09 -47.25
CA ARG A 26 11.08 0.66 -45.89
C ARG A 26 10.82 2.18 -45.92
N GLU A 27 10.94 2.80 -47.08
CA GLU A 27 10.57 4.21 -47.25
C GLU A 27 9.06 4.43 -47.30
N ALA A 28 8.31 3.47 -47.84
CA ALA A 28 6.84 3.54 -47.87
C ALA A 28 6.16 3.27 -46.52
N MET A 29 6.91 2.73 -45.52
CA MET A 29 6.40 2.42 -44.16
C MET A 29 6.93 3.39 -43.09
N LYS A 30 7.70 4.40 -43.45
CA LYS A 30 8.14 5.39 -42.46
C LYS A 30 7.02 6.36 -42.16
N LEU A 31 6.42 6.17 -40.98
CA LEU A 31 5.54 7.21 -40.42
C LEU A 31 6.32 8.52 -40.31
N THR A 32 5.73 9.59 -40.77
CA THR A 32 6.32 10.93 -40.65
C THR A 32 6.34 11.32 -39.16
N ALA A 33 7.48 11.80 -38.69
CA ALA A 33 7.58 12.34 -37.35
C ALA A 33 6.64 13.55 -37.17
N PRO A 34 6.10 13.79 -36.00
CA PRO A 34 5.31 14.98 -35.75
C PRO A 34 6.18 16.25 -35.93
N ASP A 35 5.57 17.36 -36.39
CA ASP A 35 6.29 18.64 -36.52
C ASP A 35 6.52 19.25 -35.13
N ALA A 36 7.78 19.35 -34.75
CA ALA A 36 8.18 19.92 -33.47
C ALA A 36 7.65 21.34 -33.23
N SER A 37 7.54 22.14 -34.29
CA SER A 37 7.08 23.53 -34.17
C SER A 37 5.60 23.65 -33.83
N GLN A 38 4.83 22.61 -34.12
CA GLN A 38 3.38 22.56 -33.91
C GLN A 38 2.98 21.84 -32.62
N ILE A 39 3.93 21.22 -31.93
CA ILE A 39 3.68 20.68 -30.57
C ILE A 39 3.88 21.80 -29.57
N THR A 40 2.79 22.24 -28.97
CA THR A 40 2.78 23.31 -27.97
C THR A 40 2.31 22.81 -26.64
N GLY A 41 2.79 23.40 -25.54
CA GLY A 41 2.40 23.04 -24.20
C GLY A 41 1.97 24.24 -23.39
N GLN A 42 1.01 24.05 -22.51
CA GLN A 42 0.47 25.08 -21.62
C GLN A 42 0.22 24.52 -20.24
N LEU A 43 0.61 25.28 -19.20
CA LEU A 43 0.28 24.99 -17.81
C LEU A 43 -1.18 25.39 -17.54
N SER A 44 -1.93 24.49 -16.91
CA SER A 44 -3.31 24.72 -16.47
C SER A 44 -3.48 24.18 -15.04
N GLY A 45 -3.41 25.07 -14.06
CA GLY A 45 -3.34 24.66 -12.66
C GLY A 45 -2.09 23.87 -12.36
N ASP A 46 -2.26 22.63 -11.91
CA ASP A 46 -1.16 21.68 -11.65
C ASP A 46 -0.83 20.77 -12.83
N ASP A 47 -1.64 20.85 -13.89
CA ASP A 47 -1.54 20.00 -15.07
C ASP A 47 -0.81 20.71 -16.20
N TYR A 48 -0.04 19.96 -17.01
CA TYR A 48 0.56 20.49 -18.23
C TYR A 48 -0.07 19.82 -19.45
N ILE A 49 -0.65 20.64 -20.32
CA ILE A 49 -1.40 20.20 -21.49
C ILE A 49 -0.55 20.39 -22.74
N TRP A 50 -0.20 19.29 -23.40
CA TRP A 50 0.40 19.28 -24.72
C TRP A 50 -0.70 19.22 -25.78
N THR A 51 -0.52 19.97 -26.86
CA THR A 51 -1.42 19.98 -28.02
C THR A 51 -0.62 19.91 -29.31
N TRP A 52 -1.21 19.28 -30.32
CA TRP A 52 -0.65 19.14 -31.66
C TRP A 52 -1.77 19.11 -32.71
N PRO A 53 -1.49 19.37 -34.02
CA PRO A 53 -2.49 19.24 -35.08
C PRO A 53 -2.97 17.80 -35.23
N ALA A 54 -4.15 17.65 -35.83
CA ALA A 54 -4.67 16.34 -36.22
C ALA A 54 -3.66 15.65 -37.17
N GLN A 55 -3.47 14.34 -37.00
CA GLN A 55 -2.52 13.53 -37.74
C GLN A 55 -3.10 12.16 -38.08
N ASN A 56 -2.48 11.46 -39.03
CA ASN A 56 -2.85 10.09 -39.36
C ASN A 56 -2.16 9.12 -38.40
N GLY A 57 -2.90 8.58 -37.44
CA GLY A 57 -2.41 7.67 -36.41
C GLY A 57 -2.47 8.28 -35.02
N ASP A 58 -2.17 7.46 -34.05
CA ASP A 58 -2.15 7.84 -32.65
C ASP A 58 -0.83 8.53 -32.29
N MET A 59 -0.85 9.39 -31.27
CA MET A 59 0.38 9.94 -30.70
C MET A 59 0.83 9.07 -29.53
N ARG A 60 2.00 8.45 -29.69
CA ARG A 60 2.69 7.77 -28.56
C ARG A 60 3.64 8.77 -27.91
N ILE A 61 3.47 8.95 -26.60
CA ILE A 61 4.23 9.88 -25.79
C ILE A 61 5.01 9.08 -24.76
N ILE A 62 6.34 9.17 -24.80
CA ILE A 62 7.21 8.57 -23.78
C ILE A 62 7.66 9.70 -22.87
N ILE A 63 7.41 9.54 -21.57
CA ILE A 63 7.69 10.56 -20.56
C ILE A 63 8.93 10.15 -19.80
N TYR A 64 9.92 11.02 -19.78
CA TYR A 64 11.12 10.86 -18.96
C TYR A 64 11.09 11.83 -17.79
N ARG A 65 11.48 11.35 -16.63
CA ARG A 65 11.72 12.13 -15.43
C ARG A 65 13.16 11.93 -14.99
N ASN A 66 13.94 13.01 -14.93
CA ASN A 66 15.37 12.93 -14.59
C ASN A 66 16.14 11.92 -15.47
N GLY A 67 15.80 11.82 -16.75
CA GLY A 67 16.44 10.90 -17.70
C GLY A 67 15.95 9.46 -17.66
N THR A 68 14.99 9.11 -16.80
CA THR A 68 14.41 7.77 -16.69
C THR A 68 12.97 7.79 -17.18
N ILE A 69 12.54 6.72 -17.88
CA ILE A 69 11.14 6.59 -18.33
C ILE A 69 10.24 6.51 -17.10
N SER A 70 9.31 7.45 -17.00
CA SER A 70 8.30 7.50 -15.92
C SER A 70 6.90 7.16 -16.41
N GLY A 71 6.66 7.11 -17.71
CA GLY A 71 5.38 6.75 -18.29
C GLY A 71 5.42 6.65 -19.80
N THR A 72 4.40 5.99 -20.36
CA THR A 72 4.16 5.94 -21.79
C THR A 72 2.66 5.98 -22.02
N GLU A 73 2.22 6.90 -22.87
CA GLU A 73 0.81 7.08 -23.19
C GLU A 73 0.60 6.96 -24.71
N THR A 74 -0.56 6.49 -25.11
CA THR A 74 -0.99 6.47 -26.52
C THR A 74 -2.32 7.20 -26.61
N VAL A 75 -2.35 8.23 -27.43
CA VAL A 75 -3.47 9.18 -27.53
C VAL A 75 -3.99 9.23 -28.94
N SER A 76 -5.23 8.89 -29.14
CA SER A 76 -5.94 8.96 -30.44
C SER A 76 -6.48 10.37 -30.76
N GLY A 77 -6.18 11.37 -29.96
CA GLY A 77 -6.60 12.75 -30.11
C GLY A 77 -5.43 13.67 -30.45
N ASN A 78 -5.65 14.97 -30.25
CA ASN A 78 -4.70 16.03 -30.54
C ASN A 78 -4.22 16.75 -29.26
N SER A 79 -4.44 16.16 -28.08
CA SER A 79 -3.96 16.71 -26.80
C SER A 79 -3.65 15.61 -25.80
N PHE A 80 -2.68 15.87 -24.94
CA PHE A 80 -2.30 15.04 -23.79
C PHE A 80 -2.16 15.90 -22.55
N THR A 81 -2.75 15.48 -21.46
CA THR A 81 -2.63 16.15 -20.17
C THR A 81 -1.77 15.33 -19.22
N HIS A 82 -0.58 15.84 -18.90
CA HIS A 82 0.22 15.34 -17.81
C HIS A 82 -0.30 15.96 -16.51
N LYS A 83 -0.97 15.15 -15.71
CA LYS A 83 -1.62 15.59 -14.47
C LYS A 83 -0.62 15.72 -13.32
N ASN A 84 -0.87 16.71 -12.44
CA ASN A 84 -0.15 16.91 -11.20
C ASN A 84 1.38 16.98 -11.39
N VAL A 85 1.85 17.80 -12.31
CA VAL A 85 3.27 17.95 -12.59
C VAL A 85 3.98 18.58 -11.40
N PRO A 86 4.94 17.88 -10.76
CA PRO A 86 5.68 18.43 -9.64
C PRO A 86 6.58 19.59 -10.07
N THR A 87 6.75 20.54 -9.17
CA THR A 87 7.64 21.70 -9.40
C THR A 87 9.11 21.29 -9.34
N ASN A 88 9.94 22.02 -10.11
CA ASN A 88 11.41 21.90 -10.12
C ASN A 88 11.93 20.51 -10.55
N VAL A 89 11.08 19.72 -11.18
CA VAL A 89 11.45 18.42 -11.75
C VAL A 89 11.45 18.52 -13.27
N PRO A 90 12.58 18.28 -13.94
CA PRO A 90 12.64 18.29 -15.40
C PRO A 90 11.96 17.04 -15.97
N PHE A 91 11.09 17.27 -16.94
CA PHE A 91 10.49 16.24 -17.77
C PHE A 91 10.88 16.43 -19.23
N GLU A 92 11.11 15.32 -19.91
CA GLU A 92 11.24 15.25 -21.35
C GLU A 92 10.13 14.36 -21.90
N TYR A 93 9.53 14.79 -23.01
CA TYR A 93 8.44 14.08 -23.67
C TYR A 93 8.88 13.75 -25.08
N VAL A 94 8.90 12.48 -25.43
CA VAL A 94 9.20 12.03 -26.79
C VAL A 94 7.89 11.70 -27.48
N PHE A 95 7.53 12.52 -28.47
CA PHE A 95 6.31 12.36 -29.26
C PHE A 95 6.62 11.57 -30.53
N LYS A 96 5.87 10.50 -30.78
CA LYS A 96 5.97 9.63 -31.96
C LYS A 96 4.60 9.35 -32.53
N VAL A 97 4.46 9.39 -33.85
CA VAL A 97 3.22 8.90 -34.49
C VAL A 97 3.26 7.38 -34.54
N SER A 98 2.12 6.76 -34.26
CA SER A 98 1.90 5.31 -34.24
C SER A 98 0.73 4.93 -35.14
N ASP A 99 0.91 3.87 -35.91
CA ASP A 99 -0.18 3.22 -36.65
C ASP A 99 -0.63 1.89 -35.95
N GLY A 100 -0.18 1.68 -34.72
CA GLY A 100 -0.40 0.47 -33.95
C GLY A 100 0.71 -0.57 -34.11
N ALA A 101 1.33 -0.69 -35.28
CA ALA A 101 2.40 -1.65 -35.55
C ALA A 101 3.79 -0.95 -35.59
N ASN A 102 3.84 0.28 -36.05
CA ASN A 102 5.07 1.03 -36.25
C ASN A 102 5.07 2.36 -35.50
N LEU A 103 6.26 2.88 -35.27
CA LEU A 103 6.49 4.19 -34.65
C LEU A 103 7.36 5.06 -35.55
N SER A 104 7.00 6.34 -35.69
CA SER A 104 7.86 7.34 -36.35
C SER A 104 9.14 7.59 -35.53
N SER A 105 10.08 8.34 -36.10
CA SER A 105 11.11 9.00 -35.32
C SER A 105 10.47 9.95 -34.30
N GLY A 106 11.15 10.14 -33.16
CA GLY A 106 10.60 10.94 -32.05
C GLY A 106 10.98 12.40 -32.12
N VAL A 107 10.11 13.25 -31.63
CA VAL A 107 10.36 14.65 -31.33
C VAL A 107 10.40 14.86 -29.84
N ILE A 108 11.44 15.50 -29.34
CA ILE A 108 11.64 15.75 -27.91
C ILE A 108 11.16 17.15 -27.55
N LYS A 109 10.35 17.24 -26.50
CA LYS A 109 9.98 18.49 -25.85
C LYS A 109 10.32 18.37 -24.37
N SER A 110 10.79 19.45 -23.78
CA SER A 110 11.13 19.51 -22.36
C SER A 110 10.22 20.50 -21.65
N TYR A 111 9.89 20.19 -20.42
CA TYR A 111 9.16 21.10 -19.56
C TYR A 111 9.60 20.91 -18.10
N THR A 112 9.78 22.02 -17.41
CA THR A 112 9.98 22.06 -15.95
C THR A 112 9.00 23.07 -15.39
N ARG A 113 8.11 22.63 -14.53
CA ARG A 113 7.23 23.53 -13.81
C ARG A 113 8.03 24.26 -12.74
N GLU A 114 8.01 25.57 -12.76
CA GLU A 114 8.60 26.37 -11.69
C GLU A 114 7.63 26.57 -10.55
N GLY A 115 8.14 26.73 -9.32
CA GLY A 115 7.34 26.95 -8.12
C GLY A 115 8.02 26.47 -6.85
N ALA A 116 7.33 26.55 -5.74
CA ALA A 116 7.79 26.02 -4.46
C ALA A 116 7.81 24.49 -4.49
N THR A 117 8.68 23.87 -3.70
CA THR A 117 8.72 22.42 -3.50
C THR A 117 7.53 21.97 -2.65
N SER A 118 6.92 20.84 -2.98
CA SER A 118 5.80 20.28 -2.22
C SER A 118 6.20 20.00 -0.77
N ILE A 119 5.27 20.27 0.13
CA ILE A 119 5.44 20.02 1.55
C ILE A 119 5.42 18.52 1.80
N SER A 120 6.33 18.03 2.62
CA SER A 120 6.44 16.62 2.99
C SER A 120 6.22 16.40 4.49
N GLY A 121 5.98 15.14 4.87
CA GLY A 121 5.86 14.75 6.28
C GLY A 121 4.62 15.34 6.96
N VAL A 122 3.56 15.62 6.22
CA VAL A 122 2.31 16.15 6.78
C VAL A 122 1.63 15.08 7.62
N GLN A 123 1.42 15.39 8.89
CA GLN A 123 0.75 14.52 9.85
C GLN A 123 -0.26 15.33 10.65
N MET A 124 -1.33 14.68 11.05
CA MET A 124 -2.31 15.24 11.95
C MET A 124 -2.41 14.38 13.21
N SER A 125 -2.59 15.02 14.35
CA SER A 125 -2.82 14.35 15.62
C SER A 125 -3.85 15.09 16.44
N GLN A 126 -4.65 14.36 17.20
CA GLN A 126 -5.56 14.94 18.18
C GLN A 126 -4.77 15.39 19.41
N VAL A 127 -5.16 16.53 19.94
CA VAL A 127 -4.70 17.06 21.23
C VAL A 127 -5.90 17.13 22.16
N ASP A 128 -5.88 16.32 23.20
CA ASP A 128 -6.93 16.32 24.21
C ASP A 128 -6.80 17.55 25.11
N LYS A 129 -7.94 18.19 25.41
CA LYS A 129 -8.02 19.30 26.33
C LYS A 129 -9.25 19.21 27.21
N THR A 130 -9.28 19.95 28.29
CA THR A 130 -10.45 19.99 29.18
C THR A 130 -11.70 20.42 28.41
N GLY A 131 -12.66 19.50 28.27
CA GLY A 131 -13.94 19.73 27.62
C GLY A 131 -13.95 19.63 26.10
N GLY A 132 -12.88 19.09 25.45
CA GLY A 132 -12.87 18.93 24.01
C GLY A 132 -11.52 18.51 23.43
N TYR A 133 -11.33 18.85 22.17
CA TYR A 133 -10.17 18.47 21.40
C TYR A 133 -9.67 19.62 20.54
N ASP A 134 -8.37 19.60 20.22
CA ASP A 134 -7.78 20.35 19.11
C ASP A 134 -7.15 19.35 18.13
N ALA A 135 -6.92 19.78 16.89
CA ALA A 135 -6.15 18.97 15.93
C ALA A 135 -4.85 19.70 15.60
N LEU A 136 -3.72 19.06 15.90
CA LEU A 136 -2.39 19.55 15.57
C LEU A 136 -1.99 18.99 14.21
N VAL A 137 -1.65 19.88 13.29
CA VAL A 137 -1.05 19.57 12.00
C VAL A 137 0.43 19.90 12.07
N ILE A 138 1.29 18.96 11.70
CA ILE A 138 2.75 19.18 11.59
C ILE A 138 3.24 18.77 10.22
N TRP A 139 4.34 19.37 9.79
CA TRP A 139 5.01 19.03 8.53
C TRP A 139 6.50 19.37 8.56
N ASN A 140 7.23 18.82 7.62
CA ASN A 140 8.64 19.16 7.46
C ASN A 140 8.79 20.60 6.96
N LYS A 141 9.80 21.31 7.44
CA LYS A 141 10.09 22.70 6.99
C LYS A 141 10.20 22.73 5.47
N ALA A 142 9.42 23.59 4.84
CA ALA A 142 9.52 23.86 3.41
C ALA A 142 10.89 24.50 3.06
N VAL A 143 11.51 24.01 1.98
CA VAL A 143 12.89 24.40 1.66
C VAL A 143 12.97 25.78 1.02
N ASP A 144 12.00 26.10 0.18
CA ASP A 144 12.03 27.27 -0.73
C ASP A 144 10.70 28.07 -0.73
N ALA A 145 9.85 27.86 0.26
CA ALA A 145 8.59 28.56 0.36
C ALA A 145 8.74 29.95 1.05
N SER A 146 8.11 30.97 0.49
CA SER A 146 7.89 32.24 1.15
C SER A 146 6.63 32.23 2.04
N SER A 147 5.63 31.41 1.66
CA SER A 147 4.40 31.20 2.43
C SER A 147 3.85 29.80 2.22
N ILE A 148 3.01 29.36 3.14
CA ILE A 148 2.26 28.11 3.10
C ILE A 148 0.78 28.46 3.14
N LEU A 149 0.05 28.02 2.12
CA LEU A 149 -1.41 28.11 2.08
C LEU A 149 -1.96 26.84 2.74
N LEU A 150 -2.71 27.00 3.80
CA LEU A 150 -3.37 25.92 4.53
C LEU A 150 -4.87 26.05 4.33
N THR A 151 -5.50 24.97 3.91
CA THR A 151 -6.94 24.80 3.95
C THR A 151 -7.25 23.59 4.84
N ALA A 152 -8.06 23.80 5.88
CA ALA A 152 -8.54 22.72 6.74
C ALA A 152 -10.07 22.72 6.73
N THR A 153 -10.68 21.55 6.53
CA THR A 153 -12.13 21.43 6.46
C THR A 153 -12.64 20.11 7.05
N ASN A 154 -13.83 20.16 7.68
CA ASN A 154 -14.61 19.00 8.07
C ASN A 154 -15.90 18.87 7.24
N GLY A 155 -15.99 19.59 6.11
CA GLY A 155 -17.17 19.65 5.26
C GLY A 155 -18.16 20.74 5.67
N SER A 156 -18.29 21.04 6.97
CA SER A 156 -19.18 22.08 7.50
C SER A 156 -18.43 23.37 7.86
N ARG A 157 -17.23 23.27 8.38
CA ARG A 157 -16.32 24.37 8.72
C ARG A 157 -15.10 24.31 7.82
N THR A 158 -14.70 25.45 7.27
CA THR A 158 -13.48 25.59 6.47
C THR A 158 -12.62 26.72 7.03
N ILE A 159 -11.34 26.45 7.20
CA ILE A 159 -10.31 27.38 7.65
C ILE A 159 -9.33 27.55 6.50
N ASN A 160 -9.05 28.78 6.13
CA ASN A 160 -8.05 29.14 5.13
C ASN A 160 -7.04 30.10 5.77
N GLU A 161 -5.77 29.67 5.79
CA GLU A 161 -4.69 30.43 6.39
C GLU A 161 -3.52 30.59 5.44
N THR A 162 -2.84 31.71 5.56
CA THR A 162 -1.56 31.94 4.90
C THR A 162 -0.49 32.06 5.97
N LEU A 163 0.32 31.03 6.08
CA LEU A 163 1.36 30.92 7.09
C LEU A 163 2.71 31.33 6.52
N SER A 164 3.64 31.68 7.41
CA SER A 164 5.05 31.89 7.02
C SER A 164 5.62 30.64 6.34
N GLY A 165 6.46 30.81 5.33
CA GLY A 165 7.19 29.68 4.69
C GLY A 165 8.08 28.89 5.66
N SER A 166 8.40 29.45 6.84
CA SER A 166 9.13 28.76 7.90
C SER A 166 8.25 28.00 8.89
N ALA A 167 6.92 28.11 8.79
CA ALA A 167 6.01 27.38 9.66
C ALA A 167 6.14 25.86 9.46
N THR A 168 6.01 25.13 10.56
CA THR A 168 6.05 23.67 10.57
C THR A 168 4.86 23.04 11.29
N SER A 169 3.93 23.87 11.77
CA SER A 169 2.72 23.39 12.45
C SER A 169 1.59 24.39 12.36
N TYR A 170 0.38 23.88 12.56
CA TYR A 170 -0.85 24.66 12.75
C TYR A 170 -1.78 23.88 13.66
N THR A 171 -2.51 24.58 14.53
CA THR A 171 -3.51 23.96 15.41
C THR A 171 -4.91 24.38 14.97
N ILE A 172 -5.76 23.40 14.68
CA ILE A 172 -7.20 23.61 14.47
C ILE A 172 -7.85 23.51 15.83
N ASN A 173 -8.29 24.63 16.36
CA ASN A 173 -8.87 24.68 17.68
C ASN A 173 -10.33 24.25 17.67
N ASP A 174 -10.78 23.71 18.83
CA ASP A 174 -12.17 23.40 19.12
C ASP A 174 -12.80 22.48 18.08
N VAL A 175 -12.13 21.37 17.81
CA VAL A 175 -12.66 20.29 16.97
C VAL A 175 -13.53 19.35 17.81
N VAL A 176 -14.57 18.78 17.19
CA VAL A 176 -15.60 18.00 17.90
C VAL A 176 -15.43 16.51 17.63
N SER A 177 -15.67 15.69 18.64
CA SER A 177 -15.66 14.22 18.48
C SER A 177 -16.61 13.77 17.37
N GLY A 178 -16.12 12.90 16.51
CA GLY A 178 -16.85 12.38 15.35
C GLY A 178 -16.61 13.17 14.05
N GLU A 179 -16.01 14.37 14.12
CA GLU A 179 -15.61 15.11 12.93
C GLU A 179 -14.41 14.44 12.24
N THR A 180 -14.41 14.47 10.91
CA THR A 180 -13.22 14.17 10.12
C THR A 180 -12.70 15.44 9.49
N TRP A 181 -11.49 15.82 9.83
CA TRP A 181 -10.82 16.99 9.28
C TRP A 181 -9.84 16.57 8.19
N GLU A 182 -9.93 17.20 7.02
CA GLU A 182 -8.93 17.16 5.97
C GLU A 182 -8.13 18.45 6.00
N VAL A 183 -6.81 18.34 5.92
CA VAL A 183 -5.92 19.48 5.71
C VAL A 183 -5.25 19.38 4.35
N ILE A 184 -5.17 20.49 3.64
CA ILE A 184 -4.48 20.66 2.37
C ILE A 184 -3.44 21.74 2.55
N LEU A 185 -2.18 21.42 2.26
CA LEU A 185 -1.06 22.34 2.31
C LEU A 185 -0.48 22.55 0.91
N VAL A 186 -0.27 23.83 0.56
CA VAL A 186 0.38 24.24 -0.70
C VAL A 186 1.48 25.24 -0.35
N ALA A 187 2.72 24.93 -0.69
CA ALA A 187 3.82 25.87 -0.58
C ALA A 187 3.79 26.85 -1.74
N LYS A 188 4.18 28.10 -1.48
CA LYS A 188 4.24 29.18 -2.47
C LYS A 188 5.55 29.95 -2.36
N ASN A 189 6.13 30.31 -3.50
CA ASN A 189 7.22 31.27 -3.64
C ASN A 189 6.92 32.25 -4.78
N ASP A 190 7.90 33.07 -5.15
CA ASP A 190 7.81 34.05 -6.23
C ASP A 190 7.61 33.43 -7.62
N LYS A 191 7.99 32.17 -7.81
CA LYS A 191 7.86 31.45 -9.09
C LYS A 191 6.54 30.70 -9.24
N GLY A 192 5.87 30.38 -8.13
CA GLY A 192 4.58 29.68 -8.18
C GLY A 192 4.30 28.81 -6.96
N THR A 193 3.26 27.98 -7.10
CA THR A 193 2.78 27.08 -6.05
C THR A 193 3.25 25.64 -6.30
N SER A 194 3.45 24.91 -5.19
CA SER A 194 3.68 23.47 -5.22
C SER A 194 2.42 22.68 -5.58
N LEU A 195 2.56 21.40 -5.79
CA LEU A 195 1.44 20.48 -5.65
C LEU A 195 0.92 20.50 -4.21
N SER A 196 -0.37 20.26 -4.06
CA SER A 196 -0.99 20.11 -2.75
C SER A 196 -0.56 18.81 -2.06
N THR A 197 -0.35 18.88 -0.76
CA THR A 197 -0.19 17.72 0.10
C THR A 197 -1.35 17.67 1.07
N LYS A 198 -1.91 16.48 1.28
CA LYS A 198 -3.11 16.27 2.09
C LYS A 198 -2.84 15.34 3.26
N SER A 199 -3.58 15.55 4.33
CA SER A 199 -3.70 14.63 5.47
C SER A 199 -5.08 14.75 6.06
N SER A 200 -5.56 13.72 6.75
CA SER A 200 -6.85 13.75 7.41
C SER A 200 -6.76 13.12 8.80
N LEU A 201 -7.68 13.54 9.67
CA LEU A 201 -7.79 13.06 11.04
C LEU A 201 -9.25 13.00 11.44
N ARG A 202 -9.70 11.87 11.96
CA ARG A 202 -10.98 11.78 12.65
C ARG A 202 -10.79 12.11 14.13
N ILE A 203 -11.56 13.04 14.61
CA ILE A 203 -11.54 13.50 16.00
C ILE A 203 -12.38 12.56 16.87
N GLY A 204 -11.95 12.33 18.07
CA GLY A 204 -12.63 11.51 19.07
C GLY A 204 -11.68 10.45 19.60
N LYS A 205 -12.18 9.31 19.94
CA LYS A 205 -11.53 8.27 20.67
C LYS A 205 -10.19 7.82 20.10
N THR A 206 -9.21 7.66 20.96
CA THR A 206 -7.83 7.26 20.62
C THR A 206 -7.45 5.91 21.24
N ALA A 207 -8.35 5.30 22.02
CA ALA A 207 -8.09 4.04 22.68
C ALA A 207 -7.90 2.89 21.70
N ILE A 208 -6.96 2.00 22.02
CA ILE A 208 -6.75 0.74 21.33
C ILE A 208 -7.37 -0.37 22.17
N GLY A 209 -8.19 -1.22 21.55
CA GLY A 209 -8.70 -2.44 22.15
C GLY A 209 -8.03 -3.66 21.56
N PHE A 210 -7.51 -4.55 22.39
CA PHE A 210 -7.04 -5.87 21.98
C PHE A 210 -8.19 -6.87 22.10
N LEU A 211 -8.66 -7.36 20.97
CA LEU A 211 -9.75 -8.34 20.92
C LEU A 211 -9.23 -9.74 21.28
N SER A 212 -9.95 -10.45 22.12
CA SER A 212 -9.62 -11.82 22.48
C SER A 212 -10.87 -12.69 22.67
N ILE A 213 -10.74 -13.96 22.35
CA ILE A 213 -11.77 -14.98 22.61
C ILE A 213 -11.83 -15.37 24.11
N TYR A 214 -10.77 -15.09 24.85
CA TYR A 214 -10.64 -15.33 26.27
C TYR A 214 -11.32 -14.24 27.10
N ALA A 215 -11.71 -14.56 28.33
CA ALA A 215 -12.46 -13.63 29.18
C ALA A 215 -11.56 -12.57 29.80
N THR A 216 -10.31 -12.90 30.13
CA THR A 216 -9.34 -12.02 30.79
C THR A 216 -7.94 -12.15 30.19
N PRO A 217 -7.05 -11.17 30.41
CA PRO A 217 -5.66 -11.30 30.04
C PRO A 217 -4.94 -12.49 30.63
N GLU A 218 -5.24 -12.81 31.90
CA GLU A 218 -4.63 -13.94 32.62
C GLU A 218 -5.04 -15.26 31.95
N GLU A 219 -6.31 -15.39 31.57
CA GLU A 219 -6.82 -16.56 30.86
C GLU A 219 -6.16 -16.72 29.50
N LEU A 220 -5.97 -15.61 28.74
CA LEU A 220 -5.23 -15.62 27.48
C LEU A 220 -3.78 -16.09 27.68
N ILE A 221 -3.09 -15.58 28.71
CA ILE A 221 -1.68 -15.93 28.97
C ILE A 221 -1.56 -17.40 29.40
N GLU A 222 -2.53 -17.91 30.17
CA GLU A 222 -2.49 -19.29 30.66
C GLU A 222 -2.89 -20.32 29.60
N LEU A 223 -3.96 -20.04 28.83
CA LEU A 223 -4.64 -21.03 27.99
C LEU A 223 -4.52 -20.72 26.50
N GLY A 224 -4.21 -19.48 26.14
CA GLY A 224 -4.14 -19.02 24.77
C GLY A 224 -2.85 -19.41 24.08
N ASP A 225 -2.85 -19.16 22.79
CA ASP A 225 -1.66 -19.22 21.95
C ASP A 225 -0.59 -18.24 22.41
N ASP A 226 0.68 -18.57 22.26
CA ASP A 226 1.77 -17.74 22.76
C ASP A 226 1.97 -16.48 21.91
N ASP A 227 1.66 -16.49 20.62
CA ASP A 227 1.63 -15.30 19.76
C ASP A 227 0.56 -14.31 20.21
N GLU A 228 -0.67 -14.79 20.49
CA GLU A 228 -1.74 -13.96 21.00
C GLU A 228 -1.39 -13.36 22.38
N ALA A 229 -0.81 -14.17 23.26
CA ALA A 229 -0.39 -13.73 24.59
C ALA A 229 0.73 -12.69 24.51
N SER A 230 1.75 -12.93 23.70
CA SER A 230 2.88 -12.01 23.50
C SER A 230 2.45 -10.70 22.86
N ALA A 231 1.54 -10.75 21.89
CA ALA A 231 0.96 -9.55 21.26
C ALA A 231 0.22 -8.67 22.28
N TRP A 232 -0.58 -9.27 23.16
CA TRP A 232 -1.24 -8.53 24.24
C TRP A 232 -0.25 -7.89 25.20
N LEU A 233 0.74 -8.65 25.68
CA LEU A 233 1.75 -8.16 26.62
C LEU A 233 2.54 -7.01 26.02
N TRP A 234 3.00 -7.15 24.78
CA TRP A 234 3.67 -6.08 24.04
C TRP A 234 2.78 -4.85 23.86
N LEU A 235 1.50 -5.05 23.48
CA LEU A 235 0.58 -3.93 23.30
C LEU A 235 0.37 -3.16 24.57
N HIS A 236 0.12 -3.85 25.69
CA HIS A 236 -0.11 -3.23 26.98
C HIS A 236 1.12 -2.50 27.53
N GLU A 237 2.32 -3.03 27.27
CA GLU A 237 3.59 -2.35 27.61
C GLU A 237 3.81 -1.11 26.74
N THR A 238 3.58 -1.22 25.41
CA THR A 238 3.81 -0.13 24.46
C THR A 238 2.75 0.97 24.59
N TYR A 239 1.51 0.59 24.87
CA TYR A 239 0.35 1.46 25.00
C TYR A 239 -0.34 1.19 26.33
N PRO A 240 0.09 1.79 27.45
CA PRO A 240 -0.48 1.51 28.77
C PRO A 240 -1.99 1.81 28.93
N THR A 241 -2.55 2.59 27.99
CA THR A 241 -3.98 2.87 27.93
C THR A 241 -4.77 1.89 27.07
N ALA A 242 -4.08 0.95 26.40
CA ALA A 242 -4.75 -0.10 25.64
C ALA A 242 -5.56 -1.00 26.59
N GLN A 243 -6.70 -1.46 26.11
CA GLN A 243 -7.62 -2.25 26.90
C GLN A 243 -7.78 -3.65 26.30
N PHE A 244 -7.84 -4.64 27.16
CA PHE A 244 -8.23 -5.99 26.79
C PHE A 244 -9.74 -6.05 26.60
N VAL A 245 -10.18 -6.52 25.42
CA VAL A 245 -11.58 -6.55 25.02
C VAL A 245 -11.98 -7.98 24.69
N SER A 246 -12.57 -8.67 25.66
CA SER A 246 -13.13 -9.98 25.38
C SER A 246 -14.35 -9.90 24.46
N PHE A 247 -14.38 -10.71 23.41
CA PHE A 247 -15.59 -10.86 22.57
C PHE A 247 -16.83 -11.26 23.40
N ASN A 248 -16.63 -11.95 24.53
CA ASN A 248 -17.72 -12.30 25.47
C ASN A 248 -18.42 -11.07 26.05
N ASN A 249 -17.74 -9.93 26.09
CA ASN A 249 -18.23 -8.71 26.72
C ASN A 249 -18.83 -7.71 25.74
N ILE A 250 -18.72 -7.95 24.43
CA ILE A 250 -19.28 -7.06 23.40
C ILE A 250 -20.76 -7.42 23.19
N LYS A 251 -21.65 -6.64 23.80
CA LYS A 251 -23.12 -6.84 23.79
C LYS A 251 -23.87 -5.67 23.16
N SER A 252 -23.22 -4.50 23.04
CA SER A 252 -23.80 -3.28 22.55
C SER A 252 -22.76 -2.39 21.86
N ALA A 253 -23.20 -1.39 21.12
CA ALA A 253 -22.30 -0.40 20.54
C ALA A 253 -21.43 0.34 21.56
N ALA A 254 -21.93 0.52 22.80
CA ALA A 254 -21.20 1.18 23.88
C ALA A 254 -19.92 0.43 24.27
N ASP A 255 -19.87 -0.90 24.06
CA ASP A 255 -18.73 -1.72 24.46
C ASP A 255 -17.53 -1.57 23.49
N VAL A 256 -17.78 -1.15 22.27
CA VAL A 256 -16.73 -0.89 21.25
C VAL A 256 -16.55 0.60 20.96
N ASP A 257 -17.50 1.43 21.35
CA ASP A 257 -17.49 2.86 21.14
C ASP A 257 -16.23 3.59 21.70
N PRO A 258 -15.59 3.19 22.81
CA PRO A 258 -14.35 3.83 23.29
C PRO A 258 -13.14 3.71 22.37
N TYR A 259 -13.14 2.74 21.47
CA TYR A 259 -11.94 2.40 20.71
C TYR A 259 -11.87 3.10 19.36
N ARG A 260 -10.66 3.52 19.00
CA ARG A 260 -10.32 4.00 17.67
C ARG A 260 -9.85 2.85 16.80
N VAL A 261 -9.06 1.94 17.38
CA VAL A 261 -8.51 0.77 16.72
C VAL A 261 -8.84 -0.46 17.54
N LEU A 262 -9.35 -1.49 16.90
CA LEU A 262 -9.44 -2.83 17.45
C LEU A 262 -8.36 -3.69 16.79
N PHE A 263 -7.52 -4.31 17.61
CA PHE A 263 -6.48 -5.22 17.17
C PHE A 263 -6.87 -6.64 17.56
N TRP A 264 -6.94 -7.54 16.58
CA TRP A 264 -7.13 -8.96 16.78
C TRP A 264 -6.02 -9.74 16.12
N LEU A 265 -5.29 -10.50 16.91
CA LEU A 265 -4.40 -11.55 16.46
C LEU A 265 -5.10 -12.87 16.73
N ARG A 266 -5.06 -13.77 15.79
CA ARG A 266 -5.53 -15.15 15.92
C ARG A 266 -4.49 -16.03 15.27
N ASP A 267 -3.92 -16.91 16.06
CA ASP A 267 -3.03 -17.92 15.56
C ASP A 267 -3.63 -19.31 15.71
N LEU A 268 -3.46 -20.16 14.71
CA LEU A 268 -4.09 -21.47 14.65
C LEU A 268 -3.07 -22.52 14.22
N GLU A 269 -2.64 -23.32 15.16
CA GLU A 269 -1.72 -24.42 14.93
C GLU A 269 -2.44 -25.74 14.72
N GLY A 270 -1.97 -26.53 13.74
CA GLY A 270 -2.38 -27.93 13.55
C GLY A 270 -3.89 -28.17 13.38
N VAL A 271 -4.64 -27.15 12.98
CA VAL A 271 -6.09 -27.19 12.80
C VAL A 271 -6.47 -27.62 11.38
N SER A 272 -7.75 -27.95 11.18
CA SER A 272 -8.29 -28.24 9.86
C SER A 272 -8.57 -26.97 9.04
N GLU A 273 -8.66 -27.08 7.71
CA GLU A 273 -9.08 -25.98 6.85
C GLU A 273 -10.39 -25.32 7.30
N SER A 274 -11.37 -26.11 7.71
CA SER A 274 -12.65 -25.57 8.18
C SER A 274 -12.51 -24.64 9.39
N ASP A 275 -11.52 -24.88 10.25
CA ASP A 275 -11.28 -24.07 11.44
C ASP A 275 -10.71 -22.71 11.09
N VAL A 276 -9.89 -22.65 10.03
CA VAL A 276 -9.35 -21.37 9.52
C VAL A 276 -10.48 -20.44 9.07
N TRP A 277 -11.46 -20.97 8.35
CA TRP A 277 -12.56 -20.19 7.80
C TRP A 277 -13.70 -19.88 8.79
N SER A 278 -13.78 -20.62 9.87
CA SER A 278 -14.78 -20.41 10.91
C SER A 278 -14.28 -19.42 11.97
N ILE A 279 -15.22 -18.86 12.71
CA ILE A 279 -14.93 -18.05 13.90
C ILE A 279 -15.64 -18.63 15.12
N PRO A 280 -15.08 -18.48 16.34
CA PRO A 280 -15.74 -18.91 17.56
C PRO A 280 -17.11 -18.26 17.77
N ALA A 281 -18.00 -18.94 18.46
CA ALA A 281 -19.38 -18.49 18.68
C ALA A 281 -19.48 -17.11 19.35
N ASN A 282 -18.57 -16.80 20.27
CA ASN A 282 -18.53 -15.49 20.92
C ASN A 282 -18.09 -14.38 19.95
N VAL A 283 -17.19 -14.67 19.01
CA VAL A 283 -16.79 -13.76 17.93
C VAL A 283 -17.96 -13.55 17.00
N GLU A 284 -18.64 -14.62 16.59
CA GLU A 284 -19.82 -14.55 15.73
C GLU A 284 -20.92 -13.67 16.36
N ALA A 285 -21.19 -13.85 17.64
CA ALA A 285 -22.17 -13.06 18.38
C ALA A 285 -21.84 -11.57 18.46
N ALA A 286 -20.54 -11.20 18.56
CA ALA A 286 -20.08 -9.82 18.61
C ALA A 286 -19.97 -9.17 17.21
N THR A 287 -19.86 -9.96 16.15
CA THR A 287 -19.61 -9.49 14.78
C THR A 287 -20.57 -8.42 14.29
N PRO A 288 -21.90 -8.50 14.50
CA PRO A 288 -22.80 -7.44 14.04
C PRO A 288 -22.47 -6.06 14.66
N ILE A 289 -22.09 -6.04 15.94
CA ILE A 289 -21.76 -4.82 16.67
C ILE A 289 -20.43 -4.23 16.15
N ILE A 290 -19.41 -5.07 16.02
CA ILE A 290 -18.10 -4.67 15.51
C ILE A 290 -18.20 -4.20 14.04
N ARG A 291 -19.02 -4.87 13.23
CA ARG A 291 -19.28 -4.48 11.84
C ARG A 291 -19.86 -3.07 11.76
N GLU A 292 -20.85 -2.76 12.56
CA GLU A 292 -21.45 -1.41 12.56
C GLU A 292 -20.46 -0.37 13.10
N TRP A 293 -19.67 -0.69 14.12
CA TRP A 293 -18.60 0.18 14.60
C TRP A 293 -17.56 0.44 13.49
N TYR A 294 -17.16 -0.60 12.74
CA TYR A 294 -16.23 -0.49 11.62
C TYR A 294 -16.84 0.33 10.46
N LYS A 295 -18.11 0.11 10.13
CA LYS A 295 -18.83 0.94 9.15
C LYS A 295 -18.87 2.41 9.56
N ASN A 296 -18.97 2.70 10.84
CA ASN A 296 -19.00 4.06 11.38
C ASN A 296 -17.61 4.66 11.61
N GLY A 297 -16.56 4.06 11.08
CA GLY A 297 -15.22 4.63 11.01
C GLY A 297 -14.24 4.14 12.06
N GLY A 298 -14.58 3.11 12.84
CA GLY A 298 -13.60 2.36 13.62
C GLY A 298 -12.59 1.67 12.69
N SER A 299 -11.33 1.56 13.07
CA SER A 299 -10.29 0.91 12.27
C SER A 299 -9.84 -0.39 12.91
N MET A 300 -9.45 -1.37 12.10
CA MET A 300 -9.04 -2.69 12.60
C MET A 300 -7.67 -3.10 12.11
N LEU A 301 -6.89 -3.72 12.99
CA LEU A 301 -5.71 -4.50 12.66
C LEU A 301 -6.05 -5.98 12.87
N LEU A 302 -5.95 -6.76 11.80
CA LEU A 302 -6.11 -8.20 11.83
C LEU A 302 -4.76 -8.85 11.52
N TRP A 303 -4.35 -9.79 12.39
CA TRP A 303 -3.03 -10.38 12.28
C TRP A 303 -3.15 -11.91 12.18
N SER A 304 -2.28 -12.54 11.38
CA SER A 304 -2.30 -13.97 11.08
C SER A 304 -3.69 -14.43 10.63
N HIS A 305 -4.24 -15.49 11.15
CA HIS A 305 -5.55 -16.05 10.79
C HIS A 305 -6.75 -15.14 11.14
N ALA A 306 -6.56 -14.11 11.98
CA ALA A 306 -7.62 -13.10 12.18
C ALA A 306 -8.01 -12.40 10.88
N THR A 307 -7.19 -12.44 9.83
CA THR A 307 -7.49 -11.92 8.48
C THR A 307 -8.81 -12.47 7.92
N VAL A 308 -9.23 -13.67 8.30
CA VAL A 308 -10.54 -14.25 7.93
C VAL A 308 -11.71 -13.35 8.32
N TYR A 309 -11.53 -12.55 9.35
CA TYR A 309 -12.58 -11.66 9.84
C TYR A 309 -13.00 -10.59 8.85
N ALA A 310 -12.13 -10.25 7.86
CA ALA A 310 -12.51 -9.39 6.74
C ALA A 310 -13.74 -9.92 5.99
N GLY A 311 -13.84 -11.25 5.84
CA GLY A 311 -15.02 -11.91 5.27
C GLY A 311 -16.22 -11.88 6.20
N HIS A 312 -16.04 -12.19 7.48
CA HIS A 312 -17.12 -12.15 8.47
C HIS A 312 -17.66 -10.74 8.70
N LEU A 313 -16.83 -9.72 8.60
CA LEU A 313 -17.26 -8.32 8.61
C LEU A 313 -18.00 -7.90 7.33
N GLY A 314 -17.91 -8.70 6.27
CA GLY A 314 -18.51 -8.40 4.98
C GLY A 314 -17.69 -7.43 4.13
N ARG A 315 -16.43 -7.19 4.48
CA ARG A 315 -15.54 -6.36 3.69
C ARG A 315 -15.20 -7.01 2.34
N ILE A 316 -15.04 -8.31 2.37
CA ILE A 316 -15.04 -9.20 1.21
C ILE A 316 -16.11 -10.27 1.42
N ASN A 317 -16.58 -10.92 0.35
CA ASN A 317 -17.51 -12.02 0.49
C ASN A 317 -16.76 -13.25 1.06
N LEU A 318 -17.23 -13.79 2.17
CA LEU A 318 -16.60 -14.94 2.83
C LEU A 318 -16.60 -16.19 1.94
N ASP A 319 -17.64 -16.40 1.13
CA ASP A 319 -17.70 -17.54 0.22
C ASP A 319 -16.72 -17.40 -0.95
N GLU A 320 -16.40 -16.18 -1.36
CA GLU A 320 -15.32 -15.92 -2.31
C GLU A 320 -13.94 -16.14 -1.70
N MET A 321 -13.77 -15.81 -0.40
CA MET A 321 -12.52 -16.09 0.30
C MET A 321 -12.19 -17.58 0.32
N LYS A 322 -13.18 -18.42 0.62
CA LYS A 322 -13.04 -19.87 0.83
C LYS A 322 -13.57 -20.74 -0.31
N GLY A 323 -13.91 -20.18 -1.46
CA GLY A 323 -14.46 -20.89 -2.61
C GLY A 323 -13.44 -21.76 -3.35
N ASN A 324 -13.88 -22.59 -4.30
CA ASN A 324 -13.02 -23.52 -5.05
C ASN A 324 -11.91 -22.84 -5.85
N ASP A 325 -12.10 -21.58 -6.22
CA ASP A 325 -11.07 -20.72 -6.83
C ASP A 325 -10.70 -19.64 -5.79
N HIS A 326 -10.29 -20.07 -4.62
CA HIS A 326 -10.05 -19.25 -3.44
C HIS A 326 -9.39 -17.90 -3.75
N ALA A 327 -10.04 -16.80 -3.35
CA ALA A 327 -9.37 -15.51 -3.32
C ALA A 327 -8.26 -15.48 -2.25
N PHE A 328 -8.33 -16.39 -1.27
CA PHE A 328 -7.32 -16.53 -0.23
C PHE A 328 -6.74 -17.95 -0.18
N GLY A 329 -5.44 -18.02 0.13
CA GLY A 329 -4.77 -19.22 0.59
C GLY A 329 -4.44 -19.12 2.08
N PHE A 330 -4.07 -20.21 2.69
CA PHE A 330 -3.73 -20.28 4.11
C PHE A 330 -2.60 -21.30 4.36
N GLY A 331 -1.93 -21.15 5.50
CA GLY A 331 -1.05 -22.12 6.13
C GLY A 331 -1.45 -22.31 7.58
N VAL A 332 -1.28 -23.51 8.09
CA VAL A 332 -1.58 -23.87 9.48
C VAL A 332 -0.46 -24.72 10.04
N GLY A 333 0.35 -24.14 10.87
CA GLY A 333 1.33 -24.76 11.75
C GLY A 333 2.35 -25.72 11.17
N GLY A 334 3.31 -26.10 11.98
CA GLY A 334 4.06 -27.32 11.88
C GLY A 334 5.39 -27.28 11.16
N ILE A 335 5.95 -26.14 10.81
CA ILE A 335 7.31 -26.06 10.30
C ILE A 335 8.12 -25.16 11.21
N ASN A 336 8.90 -25.74 12.10
CA ASN A 336 9.88 -25.02 12.89
C ASN A 336 11.02 -24.51 12.01
N GLU A 337 11.56 -23.34 12.33
CA GLU A 337 12.73 -22.76 11.68
C GLU A 337 12.53 -22.39 10.20
N ASP A 338 11.31 -22.08 9.79
CA ASP A 338 11.05 -21.56 8.47
C ASP A 338 11.43 -20.06 8.37
N THR A 339 12.25 -19.74 7.37
CA THR A 339 12.81 -18.39 7.20
C THR A 339 12.05 -17.59 6.15
N TRP A 340 10.80 -17.30 6.41
CA TRP A 340 10.01 -16.54 5.48
C TRP A 340 10.27 -15.04 5.61
N ARG A 341 10.52 -14.41 4.50
CA ARG A 341 10.71 -12.97 4.42
C ARG A 341 9.50 -12.34 3.76
N MET A 342 9.07 -11.21 4.30
CA MET A 342 8.07 -10.40 3.66
C MET A 342 8.73 -9.37 2.78
N ALA A 343 8.30 -9.29 1.53
CA ALA A 343 8.82 -8.35 0.55
C ALA A 343 7.79 -7.27 0.22
N VAL A 344 8.29 -6.06 0.06
CA VAL A 344 7.56 -4.94 -0.53
C VAL A 344 8.06 -4.68 -1.93
N GLU A 345 7.18 -4.37 -2.83
CA GLU A 345 7.55 -4.07 -4.19
C GLU A 345 8.22 -2.70 -4.27
N LEU A 346 9.48 -2.71 -4.71
CA LEU A 346 10.25 -1.51 -4.99
C LEU A 346 10.84 -1.50 -6.40
N ASN A 347 10.49 -2.46 -7.23
CA ASN A 347 11.09 -2.55 -8.54
C ASN A 347 10.37 -1.60 -9.52
N PRO A 348 10.97 -0.45 -9.89
CA PRO A 348 10.38 0.47 -10.87
C PRO A 348 10.27 -0.15 -12.27
N ASP A 349 11.02 -1.20 -12.56
CA ASP A 349 10.96 -1.94 -13.82
C ASP A 349 9.90 -3.04 -13.79
N HIS A 350 9.35 -3.33 -12.62
CA HIS A 350 8.29 -4.32 -12.48
C HIS A 350 6.97 -3.81 -13.07
N LYS A 351 6.18 -4.70 -13.64
CA LYS A 351 4.94 -4.34 -14.34
C LYS A 351 3.90 -3.66 -13.45
N PHE A 352 3.88 -3.96 -12.17
CA PHE A 352 3.00 -3.30 -11.22
C PHE A 352 3.37 -1.85 -10.97
N LYS A 353 4.64 -1.48 -11.08
CA LYS A 353 5.16 -0.11 -10.88
C LYS A 353 4.62 0.58 -9.63
N LYS A 354 4.34 -0.19 -8.59
CA LYS A 354 3.79 0.31 -7.33
C LYS A 354 4.80 0.10 -6.23
N ASP A 355 5.52 1.15 -5.96
CA ASP A 355 6.43 1.22 -4.81
C ASP A 355 5.62 1.52 -3.55
N HIS A 356 5.47 0.52 -2.70
CA HIS A 356 4.81 0.64 -1.40
C HIS A 356 5.78 0.94 -0.25
N SER A 357 7.08 1.05 -0.50
CA SER A 357 8.11 1.27 0.55
C SER A 357 7.91 2.53 1.36
N THR A 358 7.22 3.51 0.79
CA THR A 358 6.89 4.76 1.50
C THR A 358 5.63 4.67 2.34
N HIS A 359 4.94 3.53 2.33
CA HIS A 359 3.76 3.35 3.18
C HIS A 359 4.16 3.47 4.66
N PRO A 360 3.38 4.18 5.49
CA PRO A 360 3.74 4.45 6.89
C PRO A 360 4.08 3.22 7.72
N ILE A 361 3.45 2.07 7.42
CA ILE A 361 3.71 0.82 8.16
C ILE A 361 5.15 0.32 8.03
N TYR A 362 5.87 0.71 6.98
CA TYR A 362 7.24 0.27 6.69
C TYR A 362 8.33 1.16 7.28
N LYS A 363 7.95 2.24 7.97
CA LYS A 363 8.90 3.21 8.50
C LYS A 363 9.81 2.58 9.55
N GLY A 364 11.13 2.65 9.33
CA GLY A 364 12.14 2.25 10.30
C GLY A 364 12.36 0.73 10.43
N LEU A 365 11.78 -0.07 9.53
CA LEU A 365 12.07 -1.50 9.47
C LEU A 365 13.49 -1.76 8.94
N GLU A 366 14.12 -2.81 9.44
CA GLU A 366 15.34 -3.32 8.83
C GLU A 366 14.97 -4.06 7.54
N VAL A 367 15.62 -3.65 6.44
CA VAL A 367 15.33 -4.17 5.10
C VAL A 367 16.61 -4.58 4.38
N GLU A 368 16.46 -5.45 3.39
CA GLU A 368 17.50 -5.81 2.44
C GLU A 368 16.92 -5.89 1.03
N THR A 369 17.74 -5.67 0.01
CA THR A 369 17.34 -5.87 -1.38
C THR A 369 17.60 -7.32 -1.76
N THR A 370 16.58 -8.02 -2.25
CA THR A 370 16.73 -9.40 -2.72
C THR A 370 17.44 -9.41 -4.07
N PRO A 371 18.52 -10.23 -4.26
CA PRO A 371 19.33 -10.19 -5.47
C PRO A 371 18.56 -10.56 -6.72
N ASP A 372 17.65 -11.52 -6.62
CA ASP A 372 16.98 -12.14 -7.76
C ASP A 372 15.77 -11.35 -8.24
N THR A 373 15.08 -10.66 -7.35
CA THR A 373 13.81 -9.99 -7.64
C THR A 373 13.90 -8.47 -7.56
N LYS A 374 15.02 -7.94 -7.03
CA LYS A 374 15.21 -6.50 -6.72
C LYS A 374 14.13 -5.94 -5.79
N LEU A 375 13.52 -6.79 -4.99
CA LEU A 375 12.56 -6.38 -3.99
C LEU A 375 13.26 -5.96 -2.72
N ILE A 376 12.66 -5.04 -1.98
CA ILE A 376 13.02 -4.84 -0.59
C ILE A 376 12.26 -5.87 0.24
N ALA A 377 13.01 -6.74 0.89
CA ALA A 377 12.50 -7.66 1.88
C ALA A 377 12.79 -7.13 3.29
N PHE A 378 11.89 -7.39 4.22
CA PHE A 378 12.25 -7.26 5.62
C PHE A 378 13.33 -8.28 5.93
N LYS A 379 14.27 -7.92 6.75
CA LYS A 379 15.08 -8.89 7.46
C LYS A 379 14.13 -9.59 8.42
N GLY A 380 13.60 -10.63 7.97
CA GLY A 380 12.59 -11.34 8.62
C GLY A 380 12.93 -12.25 9.59
N PRO A 381 12.12 -12.91 10.41
CA PRO A 381 12.54 -13.36 11.72
C PRO A 381 13.75 -14.27 11.71
N GLY A 382 14.27 -14.69 10.58
CA GLY A 382 15.40 -15.59 10.47
C GLY A 382 15.10 -17.02 10.94
N TRP A 383 14.05 -17.15 11.69
CA TRP A 383 13.47 -18.38 12.20
C TRP A 383 12.03 -18.08 12.59
N THR A 384 11.07 -18.81 12.04
CA THR A 384 9.67 -18.76 12.41
C THR A 384 9.32 -20.01 13.21
N GLU A 385 8.39 -19.88 14.11
CA GLU A 385 7.89 -20.98 14.91
C GLU A 385 7.12 -21.97 14.03
N ASP A 386 6.24 -21.45 13.22
CA ASP A 386 5.40 -22.21 12.33
C ASP A 386 4.97 -21.41 11.08
N HIS A 387 4.04 -21.95 10.34
CA HIS A 387 3.65 -21.48 9.02
C HIS A 387 2.23 -20.91 8.99
N ASN A 388 1.82 -20.28 10.07
CA ASN A 388 0.49 -19.76 10.24
C ASN A 388 0.28 -18.51 9.40
N CYS A 389 -0.51 -18.60 8.35
CA CYS A 389 -0.74 -17.48 7.46
C CYS A 389 -2.13 -17.51 6.81
N LEU A 390 -2.60 -16.32 6.43
CA LEU A 390 -3.76 -16.15 5.58
C LEU A 390 -3.51 -14.99 4.61
N TYR A 391 -3.55 -15.26 3.32
CA TYR A 391 -3.11 -14.34 2.28
C TYR A 391 -4.03 -14.33 1.06
N PHE A 392 -4.03 -13.26 0.29
CA PHE A 392 -4.64 -13.23 -1.04
C PHE A 392 -3.87 -14.15 -1.99
N ASN A 393 -4.58 -15.09 -2.57
CA ASN A 393 -4.07 -15.97 -3.61
C ASN A 393 -4.33 -15.35 -4.99
N LEU A 394 -3.43 -14.51 -5.45
CA LEU A 394 -3.59 -13.78 -6.70
C LEU A 394 -3.78 -14.68 -7.95
N PRO A 395 -3.14 -15.87 -8.07
CA PRO A 395 -3.40 -16.77 -9.19
C PRO A 395 -4.86 -17.17 -9.35
N SER A 396 -5.62 -17.31 -8.29
CA SER A 396 -7.05 -17.64 -8.39
C SER A 396 -7.86 -16.53 -9.04
N LEU A 397 -7.40 -15.29 -8.95
CA LEU A 397 -8.00 -14.12 -9.60
C LEU A 397 -7.68 -14.03 -11.09
N TRP A 398 -6.72 -14.83 -11.58
CA TRP A 398 -6.30 -14.81 -12.99
C TRP A 398 -7.21 -15.58 -13.91
N THR A 399 -7.90 -16.57 -13.39
CA THR A 399 -8.76 -17.42 -14.19
C THR A 399 -9.87 -16.55 -14.80
N GLY A 400 -9.68 -16.18 -16.07
CA GLY A 400 -10.67 -15.40 -16.85
C GLY A 400 -10.39 -13.92 -17.06
N ILE A 401 -9.33 -13.31 -16.49
CA ILE A 401 -9.04 -11.87 -16.64
C ILE A 401 -7.76 -11.54 -17.42
N GLY A 402 -7.16 -12.52 -18.11
CA GLY A 402 -6.10 -12.25 -19.07
C GLY A 402 -4.68 -12.39 -18.60
N ASN A 403 -4.43 -13.06 -17.49
CA ASN A 403 -3.12 -13.62 -17.08
C ASN A 403 -1.93 -12.65 -17.08
N THR A 404 -2.11 -11.40 -16.64
CA THR A 404 -0.99 -10.49 -16.40
C THR A 404 -0.99 -10.05 -14.94
N GLU A 405 0.19 -9.88 -14.37
CA GLU A 405 0.39 -9.35 -13.03
C GLU A 405 -0.35 -8.03 -12.80
N GLU A 406 -0.25 -7.10 -13.76
CA GLU A 406 -0.95 -5.81 -13.72
C GLU A 406 -2.47 -6.00 -13.61
N THR A 407 -3.01 -6.96 -14.35
CA THR A 407 -4.45 -7.27 -14.34
C THR A 407 -4.88 -7.82 -12.99
N CYS A 408 -4.11 -8.70 -12.37
CA CYS A 408 -4.40 -9.25 -11.04
C CYS A 408 -4.42 -8.18 -9.96
N TYR A 409 -3.43 -7.33 -9.95
CA TYR A 409 -3.34 -6.23 -9.00
C TYR A 409 -4.51 -5.25 -9.16
N ALA A 410 -4.81 -4.88 -10.39
CA ALA A 410 -5.98 -4.04 -10.70
C ALA A 410 -7.28 -4.71 -10.27
N GLN A 411 -7.40 -6.03 -10.44
CA GLN A 411 -8.57 -6.81 -10.02
C GLN A 411 -8.74 -6.79 -8.51
N CYS A 412 -7.68 -6.95 -7.72
CA CYS A 412 -7.75 -6.81 -6.27
C CYS A 412 -8.36 -5.47 -5.87
N THR A 413 -7.87 -4.39 -6.47
CA THR A 413 -8.34 -3.04 -6.15
C THR A 413 -9.76 -2.77 -6.66
N GLN A 414 -10.08 -3.19 -7.89
CA GLN A 414 -11.37 -2.91 -8.52
C GLN A 414 -12.50 -3.79 -7.98
N THR A 415 -12.23 -5.07 -7.77
CA THR A 415 -13.25 -6.03 -7.34
C THR A 415 -13.45 -6.04 -5.84
N TYR A 416 -12.35 -6.05 -5.09
CA TYR A 416 -12.39 -6.21 -3.64
C TYR A 416 -12.13 -4.90 -2.89
N GLY A 417 -11.69 -3.85 -3.59
CA GLY A 417 -11.35 -2.57 -2.96
C GLY A 417 -10.13 -2.65 -2.06
N VAL A 418 -9.24 -3.61 -2.28
CA VAL A 418 -8.06 -3.85 -1.45
C VAL A 418 -6.79 -3.37 -2.14
N TYR A 419 -5.87 -2.81 -1.36
CA TYR A 419 -4.51 -2.55 -1.80
C TYR A 419 -3.57 -3.60 -1.21
N PRO A 420 -2.99 -4.49 -2.03
CA PRO A 420 -1.89 -5.33 -1.61
C PRO A 420 -0.68 -4.46 -1.27
N LEU A 421 -0.06 -4.70 -0.12
CA LEU A 421 1.08 -3.92 0.38
C LEU A 421 2.38 -4.73 0.43
N GLY A 422 2.29 -6.02 0.60
CA GLY A 422 3.46 -6.88 0.73
C GLY A 422 3.15 -8.34 0.51
N THR A 423 4.19 -9.12 0.26
CA THR A 423 4.11 -10.52 -0.17
C THR A 423 5.24 -11.35 0.44
N TRP A 424 5.23 -12.63 0.17
CA TRP A 424 6.37 -13.49 0.44
C TRP A 424 7.55 -13.15 -0.47
N ASP A 425 8.72 -13.18 0.05
CA ASP A 425 10.04 -13.14 -0.56
C ASP A 425 10.01 -13.03 -2.11
N SER A 426 10.15 -14.13 -2.84
CA SER A 426 10.14 -14.15 -4.30
C SER A 426 8.76 -14.29 -4.95
N GLN A 427 7.70 -14.37 -4.17
CA GLN A 427 6.33 -14.68 -4.63
C GLN A 427 5.45 -13.42 -4.86
N ILE A 428 6.07 -12.32 -5.12
CA ILE A 428 5.50 -10.97 -5.15
C ILE A 428 4.19 -10.79 -5.92
N TRP A 429 3.97 -11.54 -6.96
CA TRP A 429 2.79 -11.40 -7.80
C TRP A 429 1.78 -12.55 -7.64
N TRP A 430 2.08 -13.51 -6.76
CA TRP A 430 1.24 -14.68 -6.54
C TRP A 430 0.40 -14.55 -5.28
N VAL A 431 0.96 -13.96 -4.27
CA VAL A 431 0.33 -13.86 -2.95
C VAL A 431 0.49 -12.46 -2.39
N SER A 432 -0.53 -11.97 -1.73
CA SER A 432 -0.45 -10.75 -0.96
C SER A 432 -0.83 -11.04 0.48
N GLN A 433 0.14 -10.90 1.36
CA GLN A 433 0.00 -11.20 2.78
C GLN A 433 -0.35 -9.99 3.62
N MET A 434 0.08 -8.80 3.18
CA MET A 434 -0.33 -7.55 3.78
C MET A 434 -1.31 -6.84 2.87
N ASN A 435 -2.47 -6.51 3.40
CA ASN A 435 -3.57 -5.97 2.64
C ASN A 435 -4.26 -4.87 3.40
N VAL A 436 -4.56 -3.76 2.75
CA VAL A 436 -5.32 -2.66 3.34
C VAL A 436 -6.58 -2.35 2.54
N TRP A 437 -7.69 -2.24 3.25
CA TRP A 437 -8.91 -1.62 2.78
C TRP A 437 -9.04 -0.24 3.42
N GLU A 438 -8.76 0.79 2.66
CA GLU A 438 -8.97 2.15 3.10
C GLU A 438 -10.46 2.47 3.27
N ALA A 439 -10.76 3.49 4.04
CA ALA A 439 -12.12 3.98 4.21
C ALA A 439 -12.81 4.18 2.86
N GLN A 440 -14.04 3.68 2.73
CA GLN A 440 -14.88 3.76 1.53
C GLN A 440 -14.29 3.11 0.26
N GLN A 441 -13.16 2.45 0.35
CA GLN A 441 -12.54 1.79 -0.79
C GLN A 441 -13.33 0.53 -1.18
N GLY A 442 -13.77 0.46 -2.44
CA GLY A 442 -14.59 -0.64 -2.98
C GLY A 442 -16.03 -0.64 -2.46
N LYS A 443 -16.23 -0.72 -1.15
CA LYS A 443 -17.55 -0.67 -0.48
C LYS A 443 -17.68 0.61 0.33
N THR A 444 -18.49 1.53 -0.15
CA THR A 444 -18.63 2.89 0.37
C THR A 444 -19.30 2.99 1.75
N GLU A 445 -19.99 1.93 2.17
CA GLU A 445 -20.61 1.86 3.51
C GLU A 445 -19.59 1.70 4.64
N PHE A 446 -18.34 1.29 4.35
CA PHE A 446 -17.31 1.15 5.37
C PHE A 446 -16.48 2.43 5.48
N GLN A 447 -16.67 3.17 6.56
CA GLN A 447 -15.95 4.42 6.86
C GLN A 447 -14.63 4.18 7.60
N GLY A 448 -14.40 2.98 8.12
CA GLY A 448 -13.17 2.58 8.79
C GLY A 448 -12.15 1.98 7.83
N THR A 449 -10.90 1.94 8.27
CA THR A 449 -9.79 1.28 7.58
C THR A 449 -9.53 -0.08 8.20
N LEU A 450 -9.29 -1.09 7.36
CA LEU A 450 -8.95 -2.45 7.77
C LEU A 450 -7.56 -2.79 7.22
N LEU A 451 -6.63 -3.12 8.10
CA LEU A 451 -5.30 -3.60 7.75
C LEU A 451 -5.15 -5.06 8.19
N CYS A 452 -4.78 -5.91 7.25
CA CYS A 452 -4.52 -7.32 7.48
C CYS A 452 -3.02 -7.62 7.30
N ILE A 453 -2.42 -8.29 8.28
CA ILE A 453 -1.06 -8.82 8.26
C ILE A 453 -1.19 -10.34 8.39
N GLY A 454 -1.30 -11.01 7.27
CA GLY A 454 -1.55 -12.45 7.22
C GLY A 454 -0.29 -13.26 6.91
N ASN A 455 0.87 -12.81 7.34
CA ASN A 455 2.15 -13.44 7.03
C ASN A 455 2.64 -14.33 8.18
N GLY A 456 2.92 -15.57 7.89
CA GLY A 456 3.51 -16.53 8.83
C GLY A 456 4.91 -16.16 9.34
N GLY A 457 5.61 -15.23 8.68
CA GLY A 457 6.90 -14.72 9.16
C GLY A 457 6.80 -13.56 10.15
N CYS A 458 5.61 -13.12 10.51
CA CYS A 458 5.37 -12.00 11.42
C CYS A 458 4.80 -12.48 12.77
N GLU A 459 5.46 -13.42 13.38
CA GLU A 459 5.07 -14.01 14.66
C GLU A 459 5.48 -13.13 15.84
N PHE A 460 4.60 -12.98 16.81
CA PHE A 460 4.87 -12.20 18.03
C PHE A 460 5.69 -12.98 19.03
N SER A 461 5.66 -14.28 18.99
CA SER A 461 6.41 -15.17 19.85
C SER A 461 7.16 -16.21 19.05
N MET A 462 8.10 -16.85 19.70
CA MET A 462 8.87 -17.98 19.18
C MET A 462 9.00 -19.00 20.32
N LYS A 463 8.90 -20.30 20.00
CA LYS A 463 9.18 -21.33 20.99
C LYS A 463 10.62 -21.24 21.46
N ASN A 464 10.81 -21.41 22.76
CA ASN A 464 12.13 -21.62 23.33
C ASN A 464 12.79 -22.84 22.71
N ARG A 465 14.13 -22.90 22.74
CA ARG A 465 14.89 -24.05 22.19
C ARG A 465 14.55 -25.40 22.78
N ASP A 466 13.91 -25.45 23.96
CA ASP A 466 13.39 -26.66 24.60
C ASP A 466 11.96 -27.00 24.14
N GLY A 467 11.39 -26.22 23.21
CA GLY A 467 10.04 -26.41 22.69
C GLY A 467 8.93 -25.83 23.57
N THR A 468 9.28 -25.13 24.65
CA THR A 468 8.27 -24.45 25.47
C THR A 468 7.87 -23.11 24.86
N PRO A 469 6.58 -22.70 24.92
CA PRO A 469 6.12 -21.41 24.45
C PRO A 469 6.82 -20.23 25.16
N ASP A 470 7.27 -19.24 24.40
CA ASP A 470 7.79 -17.97 24.94
C ASP A 470 6.67 -16.92 24.92
N LYS A 471 5.84 -16.90 25.93
CA LYS A 471 4.74 -15.95 26.12
C LYS A 471 5.22 -14.62 26.72
N SER A 472 6.34 -14.09 26.23
CA SER A 472 6.86 -12.78 26.66
C SER A 472 6.55 -11.70 25.64
N ALA A 473 6.57 -10.45 26.07
CA ALA A 473 6.44 -9.29 25.15
C ALA A 473 7.64 -9.11 24.22
N HIS A 474 8.76 -9.74 24.53
CA HIS A 474 10.04 -9.64 23.79
C HIS A 474 10.73 -11.01 23.75
N PRO A 475 10.29 -11.91 22.85
CA PRO A 475 10.89 -13.23 22.75
C PRO A 475 12.35 -13.16 22.35
N LYS A 476 13.20 -13.94 23.03
CA LYS A 476 14.66 -13.85 22.91
C LYS A 476 15.24 -14.59 21.72
N ASN A 477 14.48 -15.51 21.12
CA ASN A 477 14.95 -16.38 20.06
C ASN A 477 14.81 -15.79 18.66
N ASN A 478 14.00 -14.74 18.50
CA ASN A 478 13.83 -14.05 17.23
C ASN A 478 14.72 -12.81 17.17
N ILE A 479 15.83 -12.88 16.42
CA ILE A 479 16.78 -11.76 16.29
C ILE A 479 16.19 -10.57 15.52
N TYR A 480 15.09 -10.74 14.82
CA TYR A 480 14.38 -9.69 14.07
C TYR A 480 13.02 -9.35 14.69
N GLN A 481 12.78 -9.74 15.93
CA GLN A 481 11.54 -9.43 16.64
C GLN A 481 11.22 -7.93 16.63
N ASP A 482 12.23 -7.08 16.70
CA ASP A 482 12.05 -5.63 16.63
C ASP A 482 11.41 -5.16 15.33
N ASN A 483 11.60 -5.88 14.21
CA ASN A 483 10.90 -5.59 12.96
C ASN A 483 9.40 -5.90 13.07
N VAL A 484 9.03 -7.02 13.66
CA VAL A 484 7.62 -7.40 13.88
C VAL A 484 6.95 -6.38 14.79
N LEU A 485 7.58 -6.03 15.91
CA LEU A 485 7.05 -5.05 16.86
C LEU A 485 6.95 -3.64 16.23
N THR A 486 7.94 -3.25 15.42
CA THR A 486 7.93 -1.98 14.68
C THR A 486 6.82 -1.96 13.64
N LEU A 487 6.62 -3.05 12.90
CA LEU A 487 5.52 -3.19 11.95
C LEU A 487 4.16 -3.04 12.65
N ALA A 488 3.98 -3.73 13.76
CA ALA A 488 2.75 -3.67 14.55
C ALA A 488 2.49 -2.26 15.09
N LYS A 489 3.51 -1.61 15.65
CA LYS A 489 3.41 -0.23 16.13
C LYS A 489 3.04 0.72 15.01
N ASN A 490 3.75 0.66 13.87
CA ASN A 490 3.45 1.50 12.72
C ASN A 490 2.04 1.27 12.19
N SER A 491 1.57 0.02 12.18
CA SER A 491 0.22 -0.35 11.76
C SER A 491 -0.84 0.27 12.67
N LEU A 492 -0.65 0.21 13.97
CA LEU A 492 -1.56 0.83 14.94
C LEU A 492 -1.55 2.36 14.82
N GLU A 493 -0.38 2.99 14.72
CA GLU A 493 -0.27 4.44 14.54
C GLU A 493 -0.90 4.90 13.20
N TYR A 494 -0.73 4.12 12.14
CA TYR A 494 -1.40 4.37 10.87
C TYR A 494 -2.92 4.32 11.03
N LEU A 495 -3.46 3.28 11.65
CA LEU A 495 -4.91 3.10 11.83
C LEU A 495 -5.53 4.13 12.79
N LYS A 496 -4.79 4.62 13.79
CA LYS A 496 -5.25 5.68 14.68
C LYS A 496 -5.55 6.99 13.96
N THR A 497 -4.95 7.20 12.80
CA THR A 497 -5.11 8.43 12.01
C THR A 497 -6.15 8.33 10.89
N ARG A 498 -6.84 7.18 10.78
CA ARG A 498 -7.80 6.90 9.71
C ARG A 498 -9.24 7.11 10.09
#